data_a0dd7767089bd48dd49bc3444bf0f787
#
_entry.id   a0dd7767089bd48dd49bc3444bf0f787
#
_cell.length_a   1.000
_cell.length_b   1.000
_cell.length_c   1.000
_cell.angle_alpha   90.00
_cell.angle_beta   90.00
_cell.angle_gamma   90.00
#
_symmetry.space_group_name_H-M   'P 1'
#
loop_
_entity.id
_entity.type
_entity.pdbx_description
1 polymer ?
#
loop_
_entity_poly.entity_id
_entity_poly.type
_entity_poly.pdbx_seq_one_letter_code
_entity_poly.pdbx_strand_id
1 'polypeptide(L)'
;MTVGENHVTGMKATGQKQLMLFSGRTHPALAEEVAKELGIDVVPTRFDTFANGEIFVRYLESVRGSDAFVIQCHADPINESIMEQLIMVDALKRASAKRITVVTPFFGYARQDKKHRGREPISARLMTDLFRTAGADRMMAVDLHTDQIQGFFDGPVDHLFALPILADHIGAQVDHSEITVVSPDAGRVRTADRWADRLGAPLAIIHKRRDPDVANEVKVHEVVGEVKGRVCVLVDDMIDTGGTIVKAADALFEQGAKKVLVAATHGVLSGPAAERLQNSRISEVVITNTLPIPEERCFDKLTTLSIAPLIARAVNEVFTDGSVTSLFDQ
;
A
#
# COMPACT_ATOMS: atom_id res chain seq x y z
N MET A 1 -37.73 -24.34 -51.77
CA MET A 1 -36.77 -23.39 -51.27
C MET A 1 -37.31 -22.89 -49.92
N THR A 2 -36.86 -23.47 -48.85
CA THR A 2 -37.26 -23.09 -47.48
C THR A 2 -36.24 -22.08 -46.99
N VAL A 3 -36.67 -20.84 -46.80
CA VAL A 3 -35.87 -19.78 -46.18
C VAL A 3 -35.78 -20.11 -44.70
N GLY A 4 -34.57 -20.48 -44.25
CA GLY A 4 -34.29 -20.70 -42.82
C GLY A 4 -34.40 -19.38 -42.05
N GLU A 5 -35.38 -19.30 -41.17
CA GLU A 5 -35.48 -18.23 -40.21
C GLU A 5 -34.28 -18.35 -39.22
N ASN A 6 -33.35 -17.37 -39.30
CA ASN A 6 -32.33 -17.17 -38.31
C ASN A 6 -32.97 -16.68 -37.00
N HIS A 7 -33.36 -17.59 -36.14
CA HIS A 7 -33.73 -17.25 -34.77
C HIS A 7 -32.50 -16.76 -34.01
N VAL A 8 -32.38 -15.45 -33.84
CA VAL A 8 -31.41 -14.83 -32.93
C VAL A 8 -31.90 -15.06 -31.50
N THR A 9 -31.27 -15.99 -30.78
CA THR A 9 -31.63 -16.39 -29.41
C THR A 9 -31.17 -15.40 -28.33
N GLY A 10 -31.03 -14.13 -28.62
CA GLY A 10 -30.69 -13.12 -27.63
C GLY A 10 -30.39 -11.76 -28.24
N MET A 11 -30.60 -10.72 -27.44
CA MET A 11 -30.23 -9.35 -27.79
C MET A 11 -28.77 -9.11 -27.39
N LYS A 12 -27.89 -8.74 -28.33
CA LYS A 12 -26.55 -8.25 -28.02
C LYS A 12 -26.65 -6.81 -27.57
N ALA A 13 -26.41 -6.53 -26.29
CA ALA A 13 -26.24 -5.17 -25.82
C ALA A 13 -24.94 -4.59 -26.40
N THR A 14 -25.01 -3.45 -27.05
CA THR A 14 -23.87 -2.68 -27.55
C THR A 14 -23.27 -1.81 -26.44
N GLY A 15 -23.27 -2.26 -25.19
CA GLY A 15 -22.71 -1.55 -24.07
C GLY A 15 -21.18 -1.50 -24.18
N GLN A 16 -20.61 -0.33 -24.40
CA GLN A 16 -19.19 -0.11 -24.19
C GLN A 16 -18.87 -0.36 -22.71
N LYS A 17 -17.77 -1.02 -22.44
CA LYS A 17 -17.19 -1.19 -21.08
C LYS A 17 -16.87 0.20 -20.53
N GLN A 18 -17.39 0.56 -19.37
CA GLN A 18 -17.19 1.87 -18.76
C GLN A 18 -16.42 1.73 -17.46
N LEU A 19 -15.25 2.39 -17.38
CA LEU A 19 -14.51 2.56 -16.15
C LEU A 19 -15.07 3.73 -15.36
N MET A 20 -15.37 3.53 -14.07
CA MET A 20 -15.76 4.58 -13.14
C MET A 20 -14.88 4.52 -11.90
N LEU A 21 -14.28 5.65 -11.54
CA LEU A 21 -13.38 5.79 -10.39
C LEU A 21 -14.09 6.55 -9.28
N PHE A 22 -14.09 5.96 -8.09
CA PHE A 22 -14.72 6.51 -6.90
C PHE A 22 -13.66 6.74 -5.81
N SER A 23 -13.80 7.83 -5.09
CA SER A 23 -12.95 8.17 -3.95
C SER A 23 -13.73 8.13 -2.66
N GLY A 24 -13.19 7.49 -1.63
CA GLY A 24 -13.60 7.77 -0.26
C GLY A 24 -12.98 9.07 0.25
N ARG A 25 -13.36 9.46 1.49
CA ARG A 25 -12.98 10.77 2.08
C ARG A 25 -11.58 10.82 2.68
N THR A 26 -10.91 9.67 2.84
CA THR A 26 -9.64 9.63 3.59
C THR A 26 -8.47 10.24 2.80
N HIS A 27 -8.42 10.01 1.48
CA HIS A 27 -7.34 10.53 0.63
C HIS A 27 -7.83 10.90 -0.78
N PRO A 28 -8.75 11.88 -0.91
CA PRO A 28 -9.30 12.26 -2.22
C PRO A 28 -8.22 12.76 -3.18
N ALA A 29 -7.17 13.43 -2.70
CA ALA A 29 -6.08 13.91 -3.54
C ALA A 29 -5.39 12.77 -4.32
N LEU A 30 -5.16 11.60 -3.72
CA LEU A 30 -4.61 10.45 -4.43
C LEU A 30 -5.57 9.93 -5.51
N ALA A 31 -6.87 9.89 -5.24
CA ALA A 31 -7.84 9.47 -6.23
C ALA A 31 -7.90 10.45 -7.42
N GLU A 32 -7.77 11.74 -7.19
CA GLU A 32 -7.68 12.77 -8.22
C GLU A 32 -6.40 12.64 -9.06
N GLU A 33 -5.25 12.35 -8.42
CA GLU A 33 -4.01 12.04 -9.13
C GLU A 33 -4.18 10.80 -10.04
N VAL A 34 -4.79 9.72 -9.53
CA VAL A 34 -5.05 8.50 -10.32
C VAL A 34 -6.02 8.80 -11.47
N ALA A 35 -7.07 9.56 -11.23
CA ALA A 35 -8.03 9.97 -12.27
C ALA A 35 -7.34 10.77 -13.39
N LYS A 36 -6.46 11.70 -13.03
CA LYS A 36 -5.67 12.49 -13.96
C LYS A 36 -4.76 11.61 -14.83
N GLU A 37 -4.08 10.63 -14.25
CA GLU A 37 -3.23 9.67 -14.99
C GLU A 37 -4.06 8.81 -15.97
N LEU A 38 -5.32 8.50 -15.60
CA LEU A 38 -6.25 7.76 -16.47
C LEU A 38 -6.96 8.64 -17.51
N GLY A 39 -6.87 9.98 -17.40
CA GLY A 39 -7.58 10.91 -18.26
C GLY A 39 -9.10 10.92 -18.05
N ILE A 40 -9.56 10.68 -16.81
CA ILE A 40 -10.97 10.67 -16.40
C ILE A 40 -11.18 11.54 -15.16
N ASP A 41 -12.44 11.73 -14.78
CA ASP A 41 -12.78 12.40 -13.53
C ASP A 41 -13.19 11.39 -12.45
N VAL A 42 -13.01 11.76 -11.18
CA VAL A 42 -13.58 11.02 -10.04
C VAL A 42 -15.09 11.24 -10.03
N VAL A 43 -15.84 10.15 -9.89
CA VAL A 43 -17.32 10.20 -9.90
C VAL A 43 -17.83 10.97 -8.68
N PRO A 44 -18.68 12.00 -8.90
CA PRO A 44 -19.26 12.77 -7.80
C PRO A 44 -20.04 11.88 -6.83
N THR A 45 -19.63 11.90 -5.57
CA THR A 45 -20.20 11.10 -4.50
C THR A 45 -20.59 12.01 -3.34
N ARG A 46 -21.82 11.85 -2.86
CA ARG A 46 -22.29 12.55 -1.66
C ARG A 46 -22.01 11.67 -0.44
N PHE A 47 -21.35 12.27 0.52
CA PHE A 47 -21.12 11.71 1.86
C PHE A 47 -21.82 12.57 2.89
N ASP A 48 -22.46 11.92 3.85
CA ASP A 48 -23.00 12.55 5.05
C ASP A 48 -22.61 11.68 6.27
N THR A 49 -22.54 12.29 7.43
CA THR A 49 -22.39 11.57 8.71
C THR A 49 -23.53 12.01 9.60
N PHE A 50 -24.34 11.05 10.07
CA PHE A 50 -25.44 11.33 10.98
C PHE A 50 -24.91 11.73 12.36
N ALA A 51 -25.74 12.38 13.19
CA ALA A 51 -25.35 12.86 14.50
C ALA A 51 -24.83 11.75 15.46
N ASN A 52 -25.23 10.50 15.23
CA ASN A 52 -24.77 9.32 15.97
C ASN A 52 -23.49 8.71 15.39
N GLY A 53 -22.90 9.29 14.33
CA GLY A 53 -21.68 8.81 13.69
C GLY A 53 -21.88 7.83 12.52
N GLU A 54 -23.11 7.47 12.17
CA GLU A 54 -23.37 6.60 11.00
C GLU A 54 -23.03 7.30 9.69
N ILE A 55 -22.39 6.57 8.78
CA ILE A 55 -21.96 7.07 7.47
C ILE A 55 -23.04 6.82 6.43
N PHE A 56 -23.33 7.85 5.62
CA PHE A 56 -24.23 7.78 4.48
C PHE A 56 -23.45 8.06 3.20
N VAL A 57 -23.67 7.24 2.16
CA VAL A 57 -23.04 7.39 0.84
C VAL A 57 -24.11 7.37 -0.24
N ARG A 58 -24.00 8.27 -1.22
CA ARG A 58 -24.87 8.30 -2.42
C ARG A 58 -24.05 8.72 -3.64
N TYR A 59 -24.05 7.90 -4.69
CA TYR A 59 -23.51 8.27 -6.00
C TYR A 59 -24.47 9.19 -6.73
N LEU A 60 -23.94 10.22 -7.39
CA LEU A 60 -24.76 11.24 -8.08
C LEU A 60 -24.96 10.92 -9.56
N GLU A 61 -24.26 9.88 -10.07
CA GLU A 61 -24.38 9.40 -11.43
C GLU A 61 -24.83 7.94 -11.48
N SER A 62 -25.30 7.49 -12.65
CA SER A 62 -25.67 6.09 -12.86
C SER A 62 -24.41 5.22 -12.98
N VAL A 63 -24.29 4.24 -12.11
CA VAL A 63 -23.15 3.29 -12.06
C VAL A 63 -23.49 1.94 -12.69
N ARG A 64 -24.71 1.79 -13.23
CA ARG A 64 -25.20 0.52 -13.77
C ARG A 64 -24.33 -0.02 -14.90
N GLY A 65 -23.85 -1.24 -14.74
CA GLY A 65 -23.06 -1.96 -15.75
C GLY A 65 -21.63 -1.49 -15.87
N SER A 66 -21.15 -0.56 -15.00
CA SER A 66 -19.78 -0.09 -15.00
C SER A 66 -18.81 -1.07 -14.35
N ASP A 67 -17.53 -0.96 -14.71
CA ASP A 67 -16.40 -1.47 -13.94
C ASP A 67 -16.00 -0.36 -12.94
N ALA A 68 -16.37 -0.56 -11.68
CA ALA A 68 -16.22 0.42 -10.60
C ALA A 68 -14.93 0.16 -9.80
N PHE A 69 -14.08 1.18 -9.66
CA PHE A 69 -12.88 1.16 -8.83
C PHE A 69 -13.06 2.11 -7.65
N VAL A 70 -12.98 1.59 -6.43
CA VAL A 70 -13.22 2.35 -5.20
C VAL A 70 -11.91 2.55 -4.47
N ILE A 71 -11.32 3.74 -4.57
CA ILE A 71 -10.07 4.09 -3.88
C ILE A 71 -10.40 4.61 -2.47
N GLN A 72 -9.86 3.95 -1.46
CA GLN A 72 -9.88 4.40 -0.08
C GLN A 72 -8.65 3.90 0.66
N CYS A 73 -7.87 4.80 1.22
CA CYS A 73 -6.79 4.44 2.14
C CYS A 73 -7.36 4.16 3.53
N HIS A 74 -6.92 3.11 4.17
CA HIS A 74 -7.32 2.83 5.56
C HIS A 74 -6.47 3.66 6.53
N ALA A 75 -6.63 5.00 6.47
CA ALA A 75 -5.96 5.95 7.35
C ALA A 75 -6.85 6.33 8.55
N ASP A 76 -6.27 7.05 9.48
CA ASP A 76 -6.95 7.53 10.68
C ASP A 76 -8.13 8.48 10.34
N PRO A 77 -9.33 8.29 10.92
CA PRO A 77 -9.78 7.20 11.81
C PRO A 77 -9.99 5.86 11.06
N ILE A 78 -9.10 4.90 11.27
CA ILE A 78 -8.99 3.69 10.43
C ILE A 78 -10.29 2.87 10.34
N ASN A 79 -11.03 2.74 11.43
CA ASN A 79 -12.27 1.96 11.44
C ASN A 79 -13.39 2.65 10.66
N GLU A 80 -13.43 3.98 10.67
CA GLU A 80 -14.38 4.76 9.88
C GLU A 80 -14.06 4.65 8.39
N SER A 81 -12.78 4.76 8.03
CA SER A 81 -12.36 4.65 6.62
C SER A 81 -12.70 3.28 6.02
N ILE A 82 -12.54 2.21 6.79
CA ILE A 82 -12.91 0.85 6.37
C ILE A 82 -14.43 0.73 6.23
N MET A 83 -15.18 1.19 7.23
CA MET A 83 -16.65 1.13 7.19
C MET A 83 -17.21 1.95 6.02
N GLU A 84 -16.64 3.13 5.77
CA GLU A 84 -17.02 3.96 4.62
C GLU A 84 -16.82 3.21 3.30
N GLN A 85 -15.67 2.57 3.11
CA GLN A 85 -15.40 1.83 1.88
C GLN A 85 -16.36 0.63 1.72
N LEU A 86 -16.68 -0.08 2.82
CA LEU A 86 -17.66 -1.17 2.80
C LEU A 86 -19.05 -0.67 2.36
N ILE A 87 -19.51 0.47 2.88
CA ILE A 87 -20.77 1.10 2.51
C ILE A 87 -20.75 1.55 1.03
N MET A 88 -19.62 2.10 0.56
CA MET A 88 -19.44 2.46 -0.85
C MET A 88 -19.60 1.24 -1.77
N VAL A 89 -18.98 0.12 -1.41
CA VAL A 89 -19.07 -1.15 -2.17
C VAL A 89 -20.49 -1.68 -2.18
N ASP A 90 -21.21 -1.71 -1.05
CA ASP A 90 -22.61 -2.14 -0.97
C ASP A 90 -23.52 -1.26 -1.83
N ALA A 91 -23.29 0.04 -1.82
CA ALA A 91 -24.06 0.98 -2.67
C ALA A 91 -23.85 0.71 -4.17
N LEU A 92 -22.62 0.43 -4.62
CA LEU A 92 -22.32 0.05 -6.01
C LEU A 92 -22.99 -1.26 -6.40
N LYS A 93 -22.93 -2.27 -5.54
CA LYS A 93 -23.59 -3.57 -5.73
C LYS A 93 -25.09 -3.39 -5.92
N ARG A 94 -25.76 -2.61 -5.04
CA ARG A 94 -27.20 -2.33 -5.11
C ARG A 94 -27.58 -1.48 -6.31
N ALA A 95 -26.67 -0.62 -6.78
CA ALA A 95 -26.86 0.19 -7.99
C ALA A 95 -26.51 -0.56 -9.28
N SER A 96 -26.22 -1.87 -9.20
CA SER A 96 -25.94 -2.76 -10.34
C SER A 96 -24.67 -2.41 -11.13
N ALA A 97 -23.61 -1.99 -10.46
CA ALA A 97 -22.27 -2.03 -11.05
C ALA A 97 -21.96 -3.45 -11.52
N LYS A 98 -21.21 -3.60 -12.61
CA LYS A 98 -20.93 -4.90 -13.22
C LYS A 98 -19.79 -5.63 -12.51
N ARG A 99 -18.72 -4.92 -12.19
CA ARG A 99 -17.56 -5.37 -11.42
C ARG A 99 -17.18 -4.29 -10.43
N ILE A 100 -16.78 -4.69 -9.23
CA ILE A 100 -16.38 -3.77 -8.17
C ILE A 100 -14.99 -4.17 -7.71
N THR A 101 -14.01 -3.29 -7.95
CA THR A 101 -12.64 -3.43 -7.48
C THR A 101 -12.41 -2.49 -6.30
N VAL A 102 -12.08 -3.07 -5.16
CA VAL A 102 -11.65 -2.32 -3.98
C VAL A 102 -10.17 -2.00 -4.13
N VAL A 103 -9.82 -0.72 -4.15
CA VAL A 103 -8.43 -0.25 -4.21
C VAL A 103 -8.07 0.33 -2.85
N THR A 104 -7.22 -0.39 -2.13
CA THR A 104 -6.74 0.00 -0.80
C THR A 104 -5.23 0.23 -0.85
N PRO A 105 -4.76 1.42 -1.21
CA PRO A 105 -3.32 1.70 -1.29
C PRO A 105 -2.58 1.31 -0.02
N PHE A 106 -3.14 1.63 1.16
CA PHE A 106 -2.75 1.06 2.43
C PHE A 106 -3.89 0.19 2.98
N PHE A 107 -3.62 -1.11 3.17
CA PHE A 107 -4.58 -2.07 3.71
C PHE A 107 -4.47 -2.14 5.23
N GLY A 108 -5.50 -1.65 5.91
CA GLY A 108 -5.58 -1.68 7.38
C GLY A 108 -5.65 -3.10 7.94
N TYR A 109 -5.18 -3.26 9.18
CA TYR A 109 -5.08 -4.57 9.86
C TYR A 109 -4.13 -5.59 9.22
N ALA A 110 -3.35 -5.23 8.20
CA ALA A 110 -2.41 -6.12 7.51
C ALA A 110 -1.40 -6.79 8.47
N ARG A 111 -1.04 -6.12 9.59
CA ARG A 111 -0.14 -6.66 10.62
C ARG A 111 -0.76 -7.78 11.46
N GLN A 112 -2.07 -8.01 11.36
CA GLN A 112 -2.82 -9.06 12.07
C GLN A 112 -3.19 -10.20 11.10
N ASP A 113 -2.19 -10.68 10.38
CA ASP A 113 -2.30 -11.72 9.33
C ASP A 113 -2.22 -13.15 9.88
N LYS A 114 -1.81 -13.30 11.13
CA LYS A 114 -1.67 -14.57 11.83
C LYS A 114 -1.83 -14.38 13.34
N LYS A 115 -2.04 -15.49 14.04
CA LYS A 115 -1.99 -15.51 15.50
C LYS A 115 -0.55 -15.61 15.98
N HIS A 116 -0.13 -14.70 16.84
CA HIS A 116 1.15 -14.77 17.54
C HIS A 116 1.03 -15.55 18.84
N ARG A 117 -0.17 -15.55 19.43
CA ARG A 117 -0.51 -16.30 20.64
C ARG A 117 -1.91 -16.91 20.49
N GLY A 118 -2.25 -17.84 21.38
CA GLY A 118 -3.61 -18.38 21.45
C GLY A 118 -4.66 -17.30 21.74
N ARG A 119 -5.87 -17.46 21.19
CA ARG A 119 -7.05 -16.59 21.40
C ARG A 119 -6.97 -15.21 20.74
N GLU A 120 -6.03 -14.98 19.84
CA GLU A 120 -5.94 -13.78 19.01
C GLU A 120 -6.78 -13.92 17.74
N PRO A 121 -7.30 -12.81 17.19
CA PRO A 121 -7.97 -12.80 15.89
C PRO A 121 -6.95 -12.89 14.74
N ILE A 122 -7.47 -13.11 13.53
CA ILE A 122 -6.76 -12.85 12.25
C ILE A 122 -7.56 -11.75 11.55
N SER A 123 -7.33 -10.51 11.95
CA SER A 123 -8.17 -9.37 11.51
C SER A 123 -7.97 -9.04 10.03
N ALA A 124 -6.80 -9.31 9.45
CA ALA A 124 -6.58 -9.17 8.02
C ALA A 124 -7.54 -10.06 7.20
N ARG A 125 -7.78 -11.31 7.65
CA ARG A 125 -8.77 -12.20 7.04
C ARG A 125 -10.19 -11.67 7.19
N LEU A 126 -10.54 -11.20 8.38
CA LEU A 126 -11.87 -10.63 8.64
C LEU A 126 -12.16 -9.45 7.70
N MET A 127 -11.17 -8.54 7.47
CA MET A 127 -11.34 -7.40 6.56
C MET A 127 -11.60 -7.84 5.13
N THR A 128 -10.86 -8.81 4.62
CA THR A 128 -11.07 -9.32 3.25
C THR A 128 -12.45 -10.00 3.11
N ASP A 129 -12.90 -10.76 4.10
CA ASP A 129 -14.23 -11.38 4.11
C ASP A 129 -15.35 -10.34 4.13
N LEU A 130 -15.18 -9.22 4.85
CA LEU A 130 -16.15 -8.11 4.86
C LEU A 130 -16.24 -7.44 3.49
N PHE A 131 -15.14 -7.17 2.80
CA PHE A 131 -15.17 -6.62 1.44
C PHE A 131 -15.85 -7.57 0.46
N ARG A 132 -15.57 -8.88 0.54
CA ARG A 132 -16.25 -9.86 -0.30
C ARG A 132 -17.76 -9.90 -0.03
N THR A 133 -18.17 -9.87 1.23
CA THR A 133 -19.57 -9.84 1.65
C THR A 133 -20.28 -8.57 1.17
N ALA A 134 -19.62 -7.41 1.27
CA ALA A 134 -20.14 -6.14 0.77
C ALA A 134 -20.40 -6.16 -0.75
N GLY A 135 -19.61 -6.94 -1.50
CA GLY A 135 -19.80 -7.13 -2.94
C GLY A 135 -18.58 -6.85 -3.80
N ALA A 136 -17.39 -6.76 -3.21
CA ALA A 136 -16.16 -6.64 -3.98
C ALA A 136 -15.89 -7.93 -4.78
N ASP A 137 -15.57 -7.76 -6.07
CA ASP A 137 -15.18 -8.85 -6.96
C ASP A 137 -13.66 -9.03 -7.01
N ARG A 138 -12.90 -7.97 -6.74
CA ARG A 138 -11.45 -7.89 -6.80
C ARG A 138 -10.92 -6.93 -5.74
N MET A 139 -9.72 -7.20 -5.24
CA MET A 139 -8.98 -6.30 -4.35
C MET A 139 -7.66 -5.89 -5.00
N MET A 140 -7.26 -4.63 -4.83
CA MET A 140 -5.96 -4.09 -5.24
C MET A 140 -5.34 -3.39 -4.05
N ALA A 141 -4.08 -3.69 -3.72
CA ALA A 141 -3.35 -3.08 -2.62
C ALA A 141 -1.88 -2.91 -2.96
N VAL A 142 -1.20 -1.96 -2.28
CA VAL A 142 0.23 -1.73 -2.46
C VAL A 142 0.97 -2.29 -1.24
N ASP A 143 2.03 -3.03 -1.47
CA ASP A 143 2.94 -3.60 -0.46
C ASP A 143 2.24 -4.10 0.80
N LEU A 144 1.45 -5.17 0.65
CA LEU A 144 0.84 -5.86 1.78
C LEU A 144 1.91 -6.32 2.77
N HIS A 145 1.62 -6.18 4.07
CA HIS A 145 2.55 -6.52 5.15
C HIS A 145 3.16 -7.93 5.01
N THR A 146 2.37 -8.87 4.47
CA THR A 146 2.82 -10.21 4.11
C THR A 146 2.11 -10.69 2.85
N ASP A 147 2.83 -11.46 2.02
CA ASP A 147 2.31 -11.97 0.74
C ASP A 147 1.10 -12.91 0.91
N GLN A 148 0.97 -13.62 2.05
CA GLN A 148 -0.13 -14.55 2.30
C GLN A 148 -1.51 -13.88 2.40
N ILE A 149 -1.58 -12.58 2.65
CA ILE A 149 -2.86 -11.85 2.70
C ILE A 149 -3.60 -11.95 1.36
N GLN A 150 -2.88 -12.10 0.24
CA GLN A 150 -3.47 -12.33 -1.08
C GLN A 150 -4.40 -13.56 -1.11
N GLY A 151 -4.13 -14.58 -0.30
CA GLY A 151 -4.96 -15.78 -0.17
C GLY A 151 -6.15 -15.63 0.78
N PHE A 152 -6.34 -14.47 1.41
CA PHE A 152 -7.45 -14.24 2.35
C PHE A 152 -8.71 -13.74 1.65
N PHE A 153 -8.58 -13.03 0.54
CA PHE A 153 -9.71 -12.59 -0.25
C PHE A 153 -10.19 -13.73 -1.18
N ASP A 154 -11.49 -14.00 -1.17
CA ASP A 154 -12.09 -15.00 -2.08
C ASP A 154 -12.37 -14.38 -3.44
N GLY A 155 -11.30 -14.19 -4.21
CA GLY A 155 -11.29 -13.57 -5.52
C GLY A 155 -9.89 -13.11 -5.92
N PRO A 156 -9.74 -12.46 -7.09
CA PRO A 156 -8.46 -11.91 -7.52
C PRO A 156 -7.94 -10.81 -6.59
N VAL A 157 -6.65 -10.84 -6.31
CA VAL A 157 -5.93 -9.79 -5.56
C VAL A 157 -4.74 -9.32 -6.39
N ASP A 158 -4.73 -8.03 -6.74
CA ASP A 158 -3.60 -7.39 -7.38
C ASP A 158 -2.71 -6.77 -6.29
N HIS A 159 -1.57 -7.41 -6.02
CA HIS A 159 -0.57 -6.92 -5.08
C HIS A 159 0.47 -6.12 -5.83
N LEU A 160 0.42 -4.79 -5.70
CA LEU A 160 1.33 -3.84 -6.33
C LEU A 160 2.55 -3.60 -5.45
N PHE A 161 3.68 -3.24 -6.06
CA PHE A 161 4.94 -2.98 -5.36
C PHE A 161 5.45 -1.58 -5.67
N ALA A 162 5.70 -0.78 -4.62
CA ALA A 162 6.27 0.56 -4.74
C ALA A 162 7.80 0.55 -4.92
N LEU A 163 8.44 -0.61 -4.74
CA LEU A 163 9.89 -0.78 -4.83
C LEU A 163 10.50 -0.07 -6.06
N PRO A 164 9.98 -0.20 -7.31
CA PRO A 164 10.59 0.47 -8.45
C PRO A 164 10.65 1.99 -8.29
N ILE A 165 9.56 2.60 -7.82
CA ILE A 165 9.44 4.06 -7.64
C ILE A 165 10.43 4.55 -6.58
N LEU A 166 10.49 3.86 -5.45
CA LEU A 166 11.34 4.22 -4.33
C LEU A 166 12.83 3.98 -4.64
N ALA A 167 13.17 2.86 -5.27
CA ALA A 167 14.53 2.50 -5.61
C ALA A 167 15.12 3.41 -6.71
N ASP A 168 14.31 3.76 -7.71
CA ASP A 168 14.73 4.68 -8.78
C ASP A 168 15.02 6.08 -8.22
N HIS A 169 14.21 6.55 -7.26
CA HIS A 169 14.47 7.83 -6.58
C HIS A 169 15.80 7.82 -5.82
N ILE A 170 16.07 6.75 -5.08
CA ILE A 170 17.34 6.61 -4.32
C ILE A 170 18.52 6.44 -5.27
N GLY A 171 18.40 5.58 -6.30
CA GLY A 171 19.46 5.33 -7.27
C GLY A 171 19.84 6.57 -8.09
N ALA A 172 18.91 7.52 -8.27
CA ALA A 172 19.21 8.79 -8.92
C ALA A 172 20.07 9.75 -8.06
N GLN A 173 20.13 9.54 -6.75
CA GLN A 173 20.82 10.43 -5.80
C GLN A 173 22.18 9.87 -5.33
N VAL A 174 22.39 8.57 -5.40
CA VAL A 174 23.55 7.89 -4.84
C VAL A 174 24.15 6.94 -5.87
N ASP A 175 25.48 6.94 -5.97
CA ASP A 175 26.17 5.94 -6.79
C ASP A 175 25.87 4.53 -6.24
N HIS A 176 25.34 3.66 -7.10
CA HIS A 176 24.96 2.29 -6.75
C HIS A 176 26.13 1.51 -6.13
N SER A 177 27.38 1.80 -6.56
CA SER A 177 28.59 1.17 -6.00
C SER A 177 28.82 1.50 -4.52
N GLU A 178 28.28 2.60 -4.01
CA GLU A 178 28.37 3.01 -2.60
C GLU A 178 27.21 2.47 -1.73
N ILE A 179 26.14 1.97 -2.35
CA ILE A 179 24.91 1.55 -1.64
C ILE A 179 25.11 0.18 -0.97
N THR A 180 24.59 0.05 0.25
CA THR A 180 24.23 -1.24 0.88
C THR A 180 22.78 -1.18 1.30
N VAL A 181 21.97 -2.13 0.82
CA VAL A 181 20.57 -2.28 1.25
C VAL A 181 20.55 -2.96 2.62
N VAL A 182 19.71 -2.48 3.52
CA VAL A 182 19.65 -2.98 4.90
C VAL A 182 18.26 -3.42 5.27
N SER A 183 18.13 -4.67 5.70
CA SER A 183 16.91 -5.17 6.33
C SER A 183 16.88 -4.81 7.83
N PRO A 184 15.80 -4.20 8.36
CA PRO A 184 15.70 -3.81 9.76
C PRO A 184 15.57 -5.01 10.72
N ASP A 185 15.22 -6.18 10.20
CA ASP A 185 15.12 -7.43 10.94
C ASP A 185 15.09 -8.65 10.01
N ALA A 186 15.13 -9.85 10.61
CA ALA A 186 15.10 -11.12 9.86
C ALA A 186 13.78 -11.34 9.07
N GLY A 187 12.68 -10.72 9.47
CA GLY A 187 11.38 -10.88 8.81
C GLY A 187 11.29 -10.13 7.48
N ARG A 188 12.13 -9.12 7.27
CA ARG A 188 12.14 -8.26 6.08
C ARG A 188 13.24 -8.57 5.08
N VAL A 189 14.04 -9.60 5.33
CA VAL A 189 15.16 -9.99 4.46
C VAL A 189 14.74 -10.19 3.01
N ARG A 190 13.61 -10.88 2.77
CA ARG A 190 13.11 -11.11 1.41
C ARG A 190 12.74 -9.81 0.67
N THR A 191 12.20 -8.84 1.38
CA THR A 191 11.91 -7.53 0.80
C THR A 191 13.20 -6.79 0.48
N ALA A 192 14.14 -6.77 1.43
CA ALA A 192 15.44 -6.13 1.24
C ALA A 192 16.29 -6.79 0.12
N ASP A 193 16.17 -8.10 -0.07
CA ASP A 193 16.82 -8.84 -1.15
C ASP A 193 16.35 -8.36 -2.54
N ARG A 194 15.03 -8.19 -2.73
CA ARG A 194 14.47 -7.59 -3.97
C ARG A 194 15.00 -6.17 -4.24
N TRP A 195 15.21 -5.40 -3.18
CA TRP A 195 15.82 -4.07 -3.28
C TRP A 195 17.30 -4.14 -3.67
N ALA A 196 18.04 -5.08 -3.07
CA ALA A 196 19.45 -5.33 -3.37
C ALA A 196 19.63 -5.73 -4.84
N ASP A 197 18.80 -6.63 -5.34
CA ASP A 197 18.77 -7.03 -6.74
C ASP A 197 18.52 -5.84 -7.68
N ARG A 198 17.49 -5.01 -7.38
CA ARG A 198 17.15 -3.86 -8.23
C ARG A 198 18.25 -2.80 -8.25
N LEU A 199 18.90 -2.55 -7.14
CA LEU A 199 19.98 -1.55 -7.04
C LEU A 199 21.35 -2.11 -7.40
N GLY A 200 21.46 -3.44 -7.62
CA GLY A 200 22.77 -4.10 -7.83
C GLY A 200 23.70 -3.92 -6.63
N ALA A 201 23.15 -3.88 -5.42
CA ALA A 201 23.85 -3.53 -4.19
C ALA A 201 23.94 -4.72 -3.21
N PRO A 202 24.96 -4.78 -2.35
CA PRO A 202 25.02 -5.79 -1.29
C PRO A 202 23.91 -5.62 -0.26
N LEU A 203 23.54 -6.74 0.39
CA LEU A 203 22.55 -6.79 1.46
C LEU A 203 23.23 -6.88 2.82
N ALA A 204 22.72 -6.11 3.79
CA ALA A 204 23.03 -6.25 5.21
C ALA A 204 21.74 -6.46 6.02
N ILE A 205 21.86 -7.08 7.18
CA ILE A 205 20.73 -7.43 8.03
C ILE A 205 21.02 -6.98 9.45
N ILE A 206 20.04 -6.33 10.09
CA ILE A 206 20.10 -6.00 11.50
C ILE A 206 19.44 -7.12 12.30
N HIS A 207 20.26 -7.85 13.06
CA HIS A 207 19.79 -8.94 13.92
C HIS A 207 19.62 -8.46 15.37
N LYS A 208 18.43 -8.70 15.93
CA LYS A 208 18.13 -8.42 17.34
C LYS A 208 18.55 -9.62 18.18
N ARG A 209 19.65 -9.53 18.91
CA ARG A 209 20.03 -10.54 19.89
C ARG A 209 19.45 -10.19 21.26
N ARG A 210 18.80 -11.13 21.93
CA ARG A 210 18.46 -11.00 23.34
C ARG A 210 19.67 -11.49 24.13
N ASP A 211 20.14 -10.68 25.06
CA ASP A 211 21.14 -11.15 26.03
C ASP A 211 20.44 -12.19 26.95
N PRO A 212 20.90 -13.45 26.93
CA PRO A 212 20.29 -14.50 27.76
C PRO A 212 20.48 -14.27 29.27
N ASP A 213 21.45 -13.42 29.65
CA ASP A 213 21.84 -13.22 31.05
C ASP A 213 21.21 -11.99 31.70
N VAL A 214 20.46 -11.15 30.95
CA VAL A 214 19.81 -9.94 31.47
C VAL A 214 18.32 -9.99 31.21
N ALA A 215 17.53 -10.26 32.24
CA ALA A 215 16.07 -10.23 32.16
C ALA A 215 15.59 -8.79 31.89
N ASN A 216 14.88 -8.60 30.76
CA ASN A 216 14.25 -7.33 30.32
C ASN A 216 15.15 -6.27 29.65
N GLU A 217 16.45 -6.51 29.39
CA GLU A 217 17.18 -5.65 28.45
C GLU A 217 17.26 -6.29 27.06
N VAL A 218 16.60 -5.65 26.09
CA VAL A 218 16.82 -5.91 24.68
C VAL A 218 18.00 -5.05 24.29
N LYS A 219 19.16 -5.67 23.90
CA LYS A 219 20.01 -5.02 22.91
C LYS A 219 21.43 -5.59 22.78
N VAL A 220 21.65 -6.27 21.71
CA VAL A 220 22.73 -5.90 20.80
C VAL A 220 22.11 -5.98 19.41
N HIS A 221 22.05 -4.87 18.67
CA HIS A 221 21.75 -4.89 17.25
C HIS A 221 23.05 -5.31 16.54
N GLU A 222 23.19 -6.58 16.21
CA GLU A 222 24.30 -7.08 15.42
C GLU A 222 23.99 -6.81 13.94
N VAL A 223 24.87 -6.09 13.26
CA VAL A 223 24.76 -5.85 11.82
C VAL A 223 25.58 -6.91 11.10
N VAL A 224 24.95 -7.70 10.27
CA VAL A 224 25.57 -8.71 9.42
C VAL A 224 25.61 -8.19 7.99
N GLY A 225 26.80 -8.03 7.41
CA GLY A 225 27.01 -7.49 6.07
C GLY A 225 27.94 -6.26 6.07
N GLU A 226 28.30 -5.79 4.89
CA GLU A 226 29.21 -4.64 4.72
C GLU A 226 28.45 -3.32 4.81
N VAL A 227 28.73 -2.52 5.86
CA VAL A 227 28.10 -1.19 6.06
C VAL A 227 29.15 -0.08 6.28
N LYS A 228 30.40 -0.45 6.66
CA LYS A 228 31.44 0.54 6.96
C LYS A 228 31.82 1.35 5.72
N GLY A 229 31.71 2.68 5.83
CA GLY A 229 32.01 3.61 4.75
C GLY A 229 30.96 3.64 3.63
N ARG A 230 29.85 2.90 3.78
CA ARG A 230 28.78 2.77 2.78
C ARG A 230 27.62 3.72 3.05
N VAL A 231 26.84 3.97 2.01
CA VAL A 231 25.50 4.59 2.10
C VAL A 231 24.50 3.47 2.35
N CYS A 232 23.96 3.40 3.55
CA CYS A 232 23.01 2.35 3.92
C CYS A 232 21.59 2.80 3.59
N VAL A 233 20.85 1.99 2.82
CA VAL A 233 19.43 2.19 2.51
C VAL A 233 18.63 1.19 3.35
N LEU A 234 18.04 1.67 4.43
CA LEU A 234 17.18 0.88 5.32
C LEU A 234 15.78 0.79 4.74
N VAL A 235 15.31 -0.42 4.43
CA VAL A 235 14.04 -0.64 3.72
C VAL A 235 13.03 -1.38 4.57
N ASP A 236 11.77 -0.90 4.58
CA ASP A 236 10.65 -1.55 5.26
C ASP A 236 9.36 -1.38 4.44
N ASP A 237 8.28 -2.09 4.78
CA ASP A 237 6.96 -1.85 4.19
C ASP A 237 6.30 -0.59 4.76
N MET A 238 6.49 -0.31 6.05
CA MET A 238 5.88 0.85 6.70
C MET A 238 6.73 1.45 7.82
N ILE A 239 6.54 2.74 8.03
CA ILE A 239 7.04 3.46 9.21
C ILE A 239 5.84 3.86 10.07
N ASP A 240 5.69 3.23 11.24
CA ASP A 240 4.64 3.57 12.20
C ASP A 240 5.16 4.62 13.20
N THR A 241 5.71 4.21 14.34
CA THR A 241 6.22 5.16 15.37
C THR A 241 7.67 5.59 15.15
N GLY A 242 8.35 5.07 14.13
CA GLY A 242 9.74 5.38 13.78
C GLY A 242 10.81 4.83 14.74
N GLY A 243 10.42 4.26 15.88
CA GLY A 243 11.38 3.84 16.90
C GLY A 243 12.32 2.72 16.47
N THR A 244 11.84 1.75 15.73
CA THR A 244 12.67 0.65 15.18
C THR A 244 13.65 1.18 14.15
N ILE A 245 13.19 2.04 13.27
CA ILE A 245 13.96 2.64 12.17
C ILE A 245 15.12 3.48 12.72
N VAL A 246 14.86 4.34 13.71
CA VAL A 246 15.92 5.18 14.32
C VAL A 246 16.97 4.33 15.02
N LYS A 247 16.57 3.33 15.83
CA LYS A 247 17.52 2.41 16.47
C LYS A 247 18.34 1.61 15.46
N ALA A 248 17.73 1.20 14.36
CA ALA A 248 18.42 0.53 13.26
C ALA A 248 19.45 1.45 12.61
N ALA A 249 19.10 2.72 12.35
CA ALA A 249 20.03 3.71 11.82
C ALA A 249 21.20 3.99 12.78
N ASP A 250 20.95 4.12 14.07
CA ASP A 250 21.99 4.31 15.06
C ASP A 250 23.00 3.14 15.06
N ALA A 251 22.50 1.89 15.03
CA ALA A 251 23.36 0.71 14.93
C ALA A 251 24.24 0.71 13.67
N LEU A 252 23.71 1.16 12.53
CA LEU A 252 24.47 1.29 11.29
C LEU A 252 25.59 2.34 11.42
N PHE A 253 25.30 3.48 12.03
CA PHE A 253 26.32 4.51 12.27
C PHE A 253 27.40 4.06 13.26
N GLU A 254 27.04 3.28 14.29
CA GLU A 254 28.01 2.67 15.23
C GLU A 254 28.94 1.70 14.50
N GLN A 255 28.47 1.02 13.46
CA GLN A 255 29.26 0.15 12.59
C GLN A 255 30.00 0.89 11.46
N GLY A 256 29.96 2.23 11.46
CA GLY A 256 30.73 3.08 10.55
C GLY A 256 30.05 3.36 9.20
N ALA A 257 28.73 3.26 9.10
CA ALA A 257 27.99 3.73 7.92
C ALA A 257 28.29 5.21 7.65
N LYS A 258 28.53 5.56 6.37
CA LYS A 258 28.79 6.94 5.91
C LYS A 258 27.53 7.79 5.96
N LYS A 259 26.40 7.23 5.55
CA LYS A 259 25.08 7.88 5.46
C LYS A 259 24.00 6.81 5.62
N VAL A 260 22.85 7.18 6.18
CA VAL A 260 21.68 6.32 6.25
C VAL A 260 20.48 7.02 5.60
N LEU A 261 19.91 6.37 4.61
CA LEU A 261 18.64 6.70 3.98
C LEU A 261 17.60 5.66 4.42
N VAL A 262 16.35 6.05 4.48
CA VAL A 262 15.24 5.16 4.82
C VAL A 262 14.24 5.18 3.69
N ALA A 263 13.78 4.03 3.25
CA ALA A 263 12.70 3.91 2.28
C ALA A 263 11.60 2.99 2.82
N ALA A 264 10.36 3.45 2.77
CA ALA A 264 9.21 2.65 3.09
C ALA A 264 8.02 3.02 2.20
N THR A 265 7.16 2.04 1.92
CA THR A 265 5.97 2.30 1.12
C THR A 265 4.96 3.13 1.89
N HIS A 266 4.68 2.77 3.14
CA HIS A 266 3.61 3.38 3.93
C HIS A 266 4.15 4.26 5.06
N GLY A 267 3.95 5.55 4.95
CA GLY A 267 4.22 6.51 6.03
C GLY A 267 3.01 6.63 6.96
N VAL A 268 2.86 5.68 7.90
CA VAL A 268 1.80 5.79 8.93
C VAL A 268 2.11 6.94 9.88
N LEU A 269 3.37 7.11 10.25
CA LEU A 269 3.93 8.22 11.02
C LEU A 269 3.13 8.55 12.30
N SER A 270 2.76 7.51 13.06
CA SER A 270 1.94 7.65 14.26
C SER A 270 2.71 8.29 15.42
N GLY A 271 1.99 9.06 16.22
CA GLY A 271 2.50 9.65 17.46
C GLY A 271 3.77 10.49 17.24
N PRO A 272 4.89 10.21 17.94
CA PRO A 272 6.11 11.02 17.87
C PRO A 272 7.02 10.69 16.67
N ALA A 273 6.51 10.01 15.62
CA ALA A 273 7.35 9.53 14.51
C ALA A 273 8.06 10.67 13.77
N ALA A 274 7.35 11.72 13.39
CA ALA A 274 7.90 12.86 12.67
C ALA A 274 9.04 13.54 13.45
N GLU A 275 8.80 13.88 14.73
CA GLU A 275 9.81 14.47 15.61
C GLU A 275 11.02 13.56 15.80
N ARG A 276 10.78 12.27 16.02
CA ARG A 276 11.83 11.26 16.20
C ARG A 276 12.72 11.11 14.98
N LEU A 277 12.12 11.06 13.79
CA LEU A 277 12.85 10.96 12.52
C LEU A 277 13.60 12.25 12.19
N GLN A 278 12.97 13.42 12.39
CA GLN A 278 13.61 14.73 12.21
C GLN A 278 14.87 14.86 13.08
N ASN A 279 14.80 14.47 14.35
CA ASN A 279 15.91 14.58 15.31
C ASN A 279 16.94 13.45 15.23
N SER A 280 16.73 12.45 14.37
CA SER A 280 17.65 11.33 14.18
C SER A 280 18.85 11.71 13.29
N ARG A 281 19.83 10.80 13.22
CA ARG A 281 20.97 10.90 12.29
C ARG A 281 20.64 10.50 10.85
N ILE A 282 19.42 10.02 10.59
CA ILE A 282 18.94 9.67 9.25
C ILE A 282 18.99 10.92 8.35
N SER A 283 19.49 10.75 7.14
CA SER A 283 19.66 11.87 6.20
C SER A 283 18.39 12.17 5.41
N GLU A 284 17.64 11.16 5.04
CA GLU A 284 16.38 11.28 4.30
C GLU A 284 15.48 10.09 4.61
N VAL A 285 14.18 10.34 4.65
CA VAL A 285 13.11 9.36 4.74
C VAL A 285 12.25 9.48 3.51
N VAL A 286 12.23 8.45 2.67
CA VAL A 286 11.45 8.40 1.43
C VAL A 286 10.26 7.48 1.63
N ILE A 287 9.06 7.99 1.38
CA ILE A 287 7.81 7.22 1.44
C ILE A 287 6.97 7.46 0.20
N THR A 288 5.87 6.72 0.06
CA THR A 288 4.85 7.03 -0.95
C THR A 288 3.62 7.67 -0.30
N ASN A 289 2.78 8.30 -1.15
CA ASN A 289 1.49 8.85 -0.71
C ASN A 289 0.36 7.80 -0.67
N THR A 290 0.66 6.54 -0.36
CA THR A 290 -0.36 5.51 -0.08
C THR A 290 -1.26 5.85 1.11
N LEU A 291 -0.80 6.74 1.97
CA LEU A 291 -1.53 7.37 3.06
C LEU A 291 -1.43 8.89 2.92
N PRO A 292 -2.47 9.65 3.31
CA PRO A 292 -2.36 11.10 3.41
C PRO A 292 -1.35 11.47 4.51
N ILE A 293 -0.47 12.43 4.22
CA ILE A 293 0.48 12.94 5.19
C ILE A 293 0.01 14.35 5.59
N PRO A 294 -0.63 14.50 6.74
CA PRO A 294 -1.06 15.80 7.22
C PRO A 294 0.15 16.68 7.59
N GLU A 295 -0.05 17.98 7.57
CA GLU A 295 1.02 18.97 7.72
C GLU A 295 1.82 18.82 9.00
N GLU A 296 1.17 18.44 10.09
CA GLU A 296 1.79 18.18 11.39
C GLU A 296 2.68 16.92 11.44
N ARG A 297 2.60 16.06 10.42
CA ARG A 297 3.49 14.88 10.25
C ARG A 297 4.59 15.11 9.22
N CYS A 298 4.60 16.27 8.56
CA CYS A 298 5.70 16.67 7.67
C CYS A 298 6.94 17.10 8.47
N PHE A 299 8.11 16.81 7.92
CA PHE A 299 9.40 17.22 8.48
C PHE A 299 10.45 17.37 7.36
N ASP A 300 11.53 18.13 7.61
CA ASP A 300 12.48 18.56 6.55
C ASP A 300 13.15 17.40 5.79
N LYS A 301 13.30 16.25 6.43
CA LYS A 301 13.95 15.07 5.85
C LYS A 301 12.98 14.13 5.14
N LEU A 302 11.68 14.45 5.10
CA LEU A 302 10.66 13.61 4.49
C LEU A 302 10.49 13.92 3.02
N THR A 303 10.66 12.92 2.18
CA THR A 303 10.32 12.94 0.75
C THR A 303 9.14 12.01 0.50
N THR A 304 8.06 12.53 -0.11
CA THR A 304 6.87 11.75 -0.45
C THR A 304 6.74 11.63 -1.97
N LEU A 305 6.70 10.39 -2.47
CA LEU A 305 6.55 10.09 -3.89
C LEU A 305 5.12 9.68 -4.20
N SER A 306 4.61 10.07 -5.37
CA SER A 306 3.27 9.67 -5.79
C SER A 306 3.23 8.21 -6.24
N ILE A 307 2.26 7.45 -5.69
CA ILE A 307 1.94 6.08 -6.11
C ILE A 307 0.87 6.06 -7.21
N ALA A 308 0.27 7.21 -7.54
CA ALA A 308 -0.83 7.31 -8.49
C ALA A 308 -0.51 6.73 -9.87
N PRO A 309 0.67 6.94 -10.48
CA PRO A 309 0.99 6.36 -11.78
C PRO A 309 0.98 4.82 -11.77
N LEU A 310 1.39 4.19 -10.67
CA LEU A 310 1.36 2.73 -10.53
C LEU A 310 -0.09 2.23 -10.42
N ILE A 311 -0.90 2.85 -9.55
CA ILE A 311 -2.31 2.50 -9.37
C ILE A 311 -3.07 2.69 -10.68
N ALA A 312 -2.87 3.82 -11.38
CA ALA A 312 -3.54 4.11 -12.65
C ALA A 312 -3.22 3.05 -13.72
N ARG A 313 -1.94 2.66 -13.87
CA ARG A 313 -1.56 1.58 -14.78
C ARG A 313 -2.22 0.27 -14.41
N ALA A 314 -2.24 -0.11 -13.13
CA ALA A 314 -2.89 -1.33 -12.68
C ALA A 314 -4.41 -1.32 -12.91
N VAL A 315 -5.08 -0.19 -12.65
CA VAL A 315 -6.51 0.02 -12.95
C VAL A 315 -6.77 -0.15 -14.45
N ASN A 316 -5.93 0.43 -15.30
CA ASN A 316 -6.05 0.31 -16.75
C ASN A 316 -5.88 -1.14 -17.23
N GLU A 317 -4.87 -1.87 -16.72
CA GLU A 317 -4.67 -3.29 -17.04
C GLU A 317 -5.88 -4.14 -16.63
N VAL A 318 -6.43 -3.94 -15.42
CA VAL A 318 -7.64 -4.64 -14.98
C VAL A 318 -8.84 -4.29 -15.86
N PHE A 319 -8.99 -3.02 -16.22
CA PHE A 319 -10.10 -2.57 -17.05
C PHE A 319 -10.02 -3.11 -18.48
N THR A 320 -8.84 -3.17 -19.06
CA THR A 320 -8.59 -3.66 -20.44
C THR A 320 -8.41 -5.18 -20.53
N ASP A 321 -8.59 -5.90 -19.40
CA ASP A 321 -8.34 -7.34 -19.27
C ASP A 321 -6.88 -7.73 -19.64
N GLY A 322 -5.94 -6.81 -19.36
CA GLY A 322 -4.49 -6.99 -19.51
C GLY A 322 -3.84 -7.66 -18.30
N SER A 323 -2.50 -7.60 -18.24
CA SER A 323 -1.70 -8.26 -17.21
C SER A 323 -1.09 -7.25 -16.23
N VAL A 324 -1.55 -7.27 -14.98
CA VAL A 324 -0.96 -6.46 -13.90
C VAL A 324 0.48 -6.91 -13.58
N THR A 325 0.81 -8.20 -13.76
CA THR A 325 2.15 -8.75 -13.50
C THR A 325 3.20 -8.10 -14.40
N SER A 326 2.85 -7.74 -15.65
CA SER A 326 3.76 -7.07 -16.58
C SER A 326 4.28 -5.71 -16.09
N LEU A 327 3.65 -5.12 -15.09
CA LEU A 327 4.10 -3.86 -14.48
C LEU A 327 5.38 -4.02 -13.65
N PHE A 328 5.75 -5.25 -13.30
CA PHE A 328 6.88 -5.58 -12.42
C PHE A 328 7.96 -6.42 -13.09
N ASP A 329 7.73 -6.85 -14.34
CA ASP A 329 8.65 -7.70 -15.12
C ASP A 329 9.75 -6.90 -15.86
N GLN A 330 9.92 -5.57 -15.53
CA GLN A 330 10.88 -4.66 -16.18
C GLN A 330 12.08 -4.38 -15.30
#